data_7168feaa6419708495e85731350ede3e
#
_entry.id   7168feaa6419708495e85731350ede3e
#
_cell.length_a   1.000
_cell.length_b   1.000
_cell.length_c   1.000
_cell.angle_alpha   90.00
_cell.angle_beta   90.00
_cell.angle_gamma   90.00
#
_symmetry.space_group_name_H-M   'P 1'
#
loop_
_entity.id
_entity.type
_entity.pdbx_description
1 polymer ?
#
loop_
_entity_poly.entity_id
_entity_poly.type
_entity_poly.pdbx_seq_one_letter_code
_entity_poly.pdbx_strand_id
1 'polypeptide(L)'
;MDDPKEQKAWRDVKYGRRFLNAFRGMYIVLKTTRHIFIHLLSALLVVIFGFYFQVSAAEWAMLLFAVGFVLVSEAFNTAIEIDIDLTSPDFHPYARDTKDAAAAAVLLSAFTALAVGLIIFLPKIFKLLS
;
A
#
# COMPACT_ATOMS: atom_id res chain seq x y z
N MET A 1 7.27 -23.22 24.30
CA MET A 1 8.07 -22.52 25.35
C MET A 1 9.27 -21.94 24.59
N ASP A 2 9.22 -20.63 24.32
CA ASP A 2 10.18 -19.96 23.45
C ASP A 2 11.56 -19.92 24.11
N ASP A 3 12.59 -20.36 23.38
CA ASP A 3 13.97 -20.31 23.85
C ASP A 3 14.33 -18.82 24.14
N PRO A 4 14.79 -18.48 25.36
CA PRO A 4 15.22 -17.13 25.70
C PRO A 4 16.29 -16.56 24.76
N LYS A 5 17.00 -17.43 24.03
CA LYS A 5 17.98 -17.04 23.01
C LYS A 5 17.30 -16.52 21.72
N GLU A 6 16.13 -17.08 21.34
CA GLU A 6 15.35 -16.59 20.21
C GLU A 6 14.73 -15.22 20.49
N GLN A 7 14.14 -15.03 21.67
CA GLN A 7 13.60 -13.72 22.09
C GLN A 7 14.65 -12.61 22.10
N LYS A 8 15.90 -12.95 22.46
CA LYS A 8 17.02 -12.00 22.44
C LYS A 8 17.44 -11.62 21.01
N ALA A 9 17.33 -12.54 20.07
CA ALA A 9 17.68 -12.33 18.67
C ALA A 9 16.81 -11.27 17.97
N TRP A 10 15.53 -11.12 18.35
CA TRP A 10 14.63 -10.09 17.83
C TRP A 10 14.95 -8.69 18.33
N ARG A 11 15.50 -8.56 19.53
CA ARG A 11 15.80 -7.26 20.18
C ARG A 11 17.12 -6.65 19.72
N ASP A 12 18.09 -7.48 19.32
CA ASP A 12 19.48 -7.06 19.00
C ASP A 12 19.78 -6.95 17.50
N VAL A 13 18.74 -6.81 16.65
CA VAL A 13 18.92 -6.65 15.22
C VAL A 13 19.57 -5.30 14.92
N LYS A 14 20.84 -5.31 14.45
CA LYS A 14 21.57 -4.12 14.02
C LYS A 14 20.79 -3.32 12.97
N TYR A 15 20.87 -2.00 13.01
CA TYR A 15 20.13 -1.09 12.11
C TYR A 15 20.25 -1.46 10.62
N GLY A 16 21.42 -1.90 10.14
CA GLY A 16 21.61 -2.35 8.77
C GLY A 16 20.74 -3.57 8.39
N ARG A 17 20.55 -4.52 9.31
CA ARG A 17 19.66 -5.67 9.07
C ARG A 17 18.19 -5.27 9.05
N ARG A 18 17.79 -4.25 9.82
CA ARG A 18 16.41 -3.74 9.80
C ARG A 18 16.06 -3.17 8.42
N PHE A 19 17.00 -2.48 7.79
CA PHE A 19 16.82 -1.95 6.45
C PHE A 19 16.67 -3.07 5.41
N LEU A 20 17.52 -4.09 5.44
CA LEU A 20 17.41 -5.27 4.58
C LEU A 20 16.10 -6.05 4.82
N ASN A 21 15.66 -6.15 6.09
CA ASN A 21 14.39 -6.79 6.43
C ASN A 21 13.20 -5.98 5.88
N ALA A 22 13.28 -4.65 5.82
CA ALA A 22 12.25 -3.83 5.19
C ALA A 22 12.12 -4.10 3.69
N PHE A 23 13.23 -4.28 2.95
CA PHE A 23 13.17 -4.71 1.55
C PHE A 23 12.58 -6.11 1.38
N ARG A 24 12.93 -7.04 2.28
CA ARG A 24 12.26 -8.35 2.31
C ARG A 24 10.76 -8.22 2.55
N GLY A 25 10.34 -7.34 3.46
CA GLY A 25 8.92 -7.03 3.71
C GLY A 25 8.23 -6.52 2.44
N MET A 26 8.85 -5.61 1.71
CA MET A 26 8.34 -5.11 0.44
C MET A 26 8.17 -6.23 -0.60
N TYR A 27 9.15 -7.14 -0.71
CA TYR A 27 9.03 -8.33 -1.56
C TYR A 27 7.85 -9.23 -1.15
N ILE A 28 7.63 -9.41 0.17
CA ILE A 28 6.49 -10.20 0.68
C ILE A 28 5.17 -9.55 0.25
N VAL A 29 5.02 -8.24 0.41
CA VAL A 29 3.84 -7.49 -0.03
C VAL A 29 3.60 -7.69 -1.53
N LEU A 30 4.62 -7.49 -2.36
CA LEU A 30 4.52 -7.67 -3.82
C LEU A 30 4.11 -9.10 -4.23
N LYS A 31 4.53 -10.11 -3.46
CA LYS A 31 4.23 -11.52 -3.74
C LYS A 31 2.86 -11.96 -3.22
N THR A 32 2.43 -11.41 -2.08
CA THR A 32 1.29 -11.92 -1.32
C THR A 32 0.02 -11.12 -1.58
N THR A 33 0.14 -9.81 -1.87
CA THR A 33 -1.01 -8.95 -2.09
C THR A 33 -1.75 -9.34 -3.37
N ARG A 34 -3.01 -9.74 -3.23
CA ARG A 34 -3.84 -10.26 -4.34
C ARG A 34 -4.03 -9.26 -5.47
N HIS A 35 -4.14 -7.97 -5.17
CA HIS A 35 -4.46 -6.91 -6.13
C HIS A 35 -3.28 -5.98 -6.45
N ILE A 36 -2.06 -6.36 -6.10
CA ILE A 36 -0.87 -5.53 -6.29
C ILE A 36 -0.69 -5.07 -7.75
N PHE A 37 -1.02 -5.94 -8.72
CA PHE A 37 -0.92 -5.61 -10.14
C PHE A 37 -1.85 -4.47 -10.56
N ILE A 38 -3.05 -4.37 -9.96
CA ILE A 38 -3.99 -3.28 -10.22
C ILE A 38 -3.39 -1.96 -9.73
N HIS A 39 -2.80 -1.95 -8.53
CA HIS A 39 -2.17 -0.74 -7.98
C HIS A 39 -0.92 -0.32 -8.75
N LEU A 40 -0.09 -1.27 -9.18
CA LEU A 40 1.08 -0.98 -10.01
C LEU A 40 0.68 -0.48 -11.41
N LEU A 41 -0.34 -1.06 -12.03
CA LEU A 41 -0.86 -0.59 -13.31
C LEU A 41 -1.45 0.82 -13.18
N SER A 42 -2.23 1.09 -12.12
CA SER A 42 -2.77 2.41 -11.83
C SER A 42 -1.67 3.45 -11.63
N ALA A 43 -0.62 3.09 -10.87
CA ALA A 43 0.55 3.94 -10.68
C ALA A 43 1.27 4.24 -12.01
N LEU A 44 1.44 3.25 -12.87
CA LEU A 44 2.02 3.43 -14.21
C LEU A 44 1.18 4.37 -15.07
N LEU A 45 -0.15 4.22 -15.07
CA LEU A 45 -1.05 5.12 -15.80
C LEU A 45 -0.97 6.55 -15.26
N VAL A 46 -0.87 6.76 -13.95
CA VAL A 46 -0.65 8.08 -13.35
C VAL A 46 0.65 8.71 -13.86
N VAL A 47 1.73 7.94 -13.94
CA VAL A 47 3.02 8.41 -14.46
C VAL A 47 2.91 8.80 -15.93
N ILE A 48 2.31 7.94 -16.76
CA ILE A 48 2.11 8.22 -18.19
C ILE A 48 1.27 9.49 -18.39
N PHE A 49 0.15 9.60 -17.69
CA PHE A 49 -0.72 10.79 -17.81
C PHE A 49 -0.07 12.05 -17.24
N GLY A 50 0.71 11.92 -16.16
CA GLY A 50 1.45 13.03 -15.58
C GLY A 50 2.43 13.65 -16.57
N PHE A 51 3.17 12.83 -17.31
CA PHE A 51 4.05 13.31 -18.38
C PHE A 51 3.27 13.83 -19.59
N TYR A 52 2.25 13.12 -20.02
CA TYR A 52 1.44 13.53 -21.17
C TYR A 52 0.77 14.89 -20.97
N PHE A 53 0.16 15.11 -19.79
CA PHE A 53 -0.51 16.36 -19.46
C PHE A 53 0.41 17.42 -18.85
N GLN A 54 1.71 17.14 -18.75
CA GLN A 54 2.72 18.06 -18.21
C GLN A 54 2.31 18.66 -16.86
N VAL A 55 1.94 17.79 -15.92
CA VAL A 55 1.51 18.22 -14.58
C VAL A 55 2.64 18.95 -13.86
N SER A 56 2.28 19.95 -13.06
CA SER A 56 3.23 20.75 -12.27
C SER A 56 3.93 19.93 -11.19
N ALA A 57 5.01 20.45 -10.64
CA ALA A 57 5.73 19.81 -9.54
C ALA A 57 4.85 19.58 -8.29
N ALA A 58 3.92 20.51 -7.99
CA ALA A 58 2.98 20.35 -6.89
C ALA A 58 1.97 19.22 -7.17
N GLU A 59 1.44 19.13 -8.40
CA GLU A 59 0.56 18.04 -8.82
C GLU A 59 1.28 16.70 -8.77
N TRP A 60 2.57 16.63 -9.21
CA TRP A 60 3.39 15.44 -9.06
C TRP A 60 3.55 14.99 -7.61
N ALA A 61 3.80 15.94 -6.69
CA ALA A 61 3.92 15.62 -5.28
C ALA A 61 2.60 15.03 -4.71
N MET A 62 1.45 15.59 -5.11
CA MET A 62 0.14 15.07 -4.70
C MET A 62 -0.15 13.68 -5.28
N LEU A 63 0.15 13.44 -6.56
CA LEU A 63 -0.02 12.14 -7.21
C LEU A 63 0.89 11.09 -6.59
N LEU A 64 2.16 11.43 -6.33
CA LEU A 64 3.11 10.52 -5.69
C LEU A 64 2.66 10.16 -4.27
N PHE A 65 2.18 11.14 -3.50
CA PHE A 65 1.63 10.91 -2.17
C PHE A 65 0.39 10.00 -2.23
N ALA A 66 -0.53 10.23 -3.16
CA ALA A 66 -1.74 9.44 -3.31
C ALA A 66 -1.42 7.97 -3.67
N VAL A 67 -0.53 7.74 -4.63
CA VAL A 67 -0.05 6.40 -4.98
C VAL A 67 0.65 5.72 -3.81
N GLY A 68 1.56 6.42 -3.14
CA GLY A 68 2.28 5.91 -1.98
C GLY A 68 1.34 5.55 -0.83
N PHE A 69 0.31 6.36 -0.59
CA PHE A 69 -0.69 6.11 0.45
C PHE A 69 -1.46 4.82 0.21
N VAL A 70 -1.86 4.52 -1.04
CA VAL A 70 -2.49 3.25 -1.40
C VAL A 70 -1.54 2.07 -1.16
N LEU A 71 -0.29 2.16 -1.61
CA LEU A 71 0.68 1.08 -1.44
C LEU A 71 1.02 0.82 0.03
N VAL A 72 1.11 1.85 0.85
CA VAL A 72 1.32 1.73 2.30
C VAL A 72 0.11 1.07 2.96
N SER A 73 -1.11 1.47 2.59
CA SER A 73 -2.34 0.85 3.11
C SER A 73 -2.42 -0.63 2.75
N GLU A 74 -2.03 -1.02 1.53
CA GLU A 74 -1.93 -2.42 1.12
C GLU A 74 -0.89 -3.20 1.92
N ALA A 75 0.26 -2.60 2.21
CA ALA A 75 1.29 -3.25 3.01
C ALA A 75 0.80 -3.52 4.44
N PHE A 76 0.08 -2.58 5.06
CA PHE A 76 -0.53 -2.78 6.37
C PHE A 76 -1.66 -3.81 6.32
N ASN A 77 -2.52 -3.78 5.31
CA ASN A 77 -3.56 -4.80 5.13
C ASN A 77 -2.95 -6.20 5.05
N THR A 78 -1.93 -6.38 4.21
CA THR A 78 -1.22 -7.66 4.07
C THR A 78 -0.60 -8.13 5.39
N ALA A 79 0.02 -7.23 6.15
CA ALA A 79 0.60 -7.56 7.45
C ALA A 79 -0.47 -8.00 8.46
N ILE A 80 -1.62 -7.33 8.50
CA ILE A 80 -2.75 -7.68 9.36
C ILE A 80 -3.35 -9.03 8.95
N GLU A 81 -3.52 -9.29 7.65
CA GLU A 81 -4.00 -10.57 7.14
C GLU A 81 -3.10 -11.73 7.58
N ILE A 82 -1.78 -11.58 7.43
CA ILE A 82 -0.80 -12.59 7.85
C ILE A 82 -0.87 -12.83 9.37
N ASP A 83 -0.96 -11.77 10.17
CA ASP A 83 -1.05 -11.87 11.64
C ASP A 83 -2.34 -12.57 12.08
N ILE A 84 -3.47 -12.20 11.51
CA ILE A 84 -4.76 -12.84 11.80
C ILE A 84 -4.79 -14.31 11.38
N ASP A 85 -4.25 -14.65 10.21
CA ASP A 85 -4.20 -16.04 9.76
C ASP A 85 -3.30 -16.91 10.63
N LEU A 86 -2.27 -16.32 11.22
CA LEU A 86 -1.39 -17.00 12.16
C LEU A 86 -2.01 -17.18 13.55
N THR A 87 -2.67 -16.13 14.06
CA THR A 87 -3.17 -16.08 15.45
C THR A 87 -4.59 -16.62 15.61
N SER A 88 -5.39 -16.61 14.56
CA SER A 88 -6.78 -17.05 14.52
C SER A 88 -7.08 -17.86 13.26
N PRO A 89 -6.51 -19.08 13.11
CA PRO A 89 -6.67 -19.91 11.93
C PRO A 89 -8.12 -20.40 11.74
N ASP A 90 -8.87 -20.53 12.84
CA ASP A 90 -10.28 -20.88 12.81
C ASP A 90 -11.14 -19.63 12.67
N PHE A 91 -12.38 -19.81 12.16
CA PHE A 91 -13.31 -18.70 12.05
C PHE A 91 -13.63 -18.07 13.40
N HIS A 92 -13.40 -16.76 13.50
CA HIS A 92 -13.79 -15.96 14.64
C HIS A 92 -14.35 -14.61 14.16
N PRO A 93 -15.52 -14.14 14.68
CA PRO A 93 -16.14 -12.89 14.21
C PRO A 93 -15.21 -11.68 14.28
N TYR A 94 -14.47 -11.50 15.36
CA TYR A 94 -13.51 -10.39 15.47
C TYR A 94 -12.31 -10.50 14.52
N ALA A 95 -11.85 -11.72 14.21
CA ALA A 95 -10.79 -11.93 13.21
C ALA A 95 -11.26 -11.47 11.82
N ARG A 96 -12.51 -11.83 11.45
CA ARG A 96 -13.14 -11.33 10.22
C ARG A 96 -13.26 -9.81 10.24
N ASP A 97 -13.81 -9.22 11.30
CA ASP A 97 -14.01 -7.78 11.40
C ASP A 97 -12.68 -7.01 11.32
N THR A 98 -11.59 -7.57 11.88
CA THR A 98 -10.24 -7.00 11.79
C THR A 98 -9.74 -6.99 10.35
N LYS A 99 -9.89 -8.10 9.62
CA LYS A 99 -9.53 -8.18 8.19
C LYS A 99 -10.37 -7.21 7.34
N ASP A 100 -11.67 -7.14 7.58
CA ASP A 100 -12.58 -6.23 6.87
C ASP A 100 -12.21 -4.76 7.13
N ALA A 101 -11.85 -4.40 8.37
CA ALA A 101 -11.37 -3.05 8.71
C ALA A 101 -10.05 -2.71 8.01
N ALA A 102 -9.11 -3.65 7.92
CA ALA A 102 -7.87 -3.46 7.19
C ALA A 102 -8.10 -3.28 5.69
N ALA A 103 -8.98 -4.09 5.09
CA ALA A 103 -9.38 -3.93 3.69
C ALA A 103 -10.11 -2.59 3.43
N ALA A 104 -10.93 -2.12 4.39
CA ALA A 104 -11.59 -0.82 4.29
C ALA A 104 -10.58 0.35 4.25
N ALA A 105 -9.45 0.25 4.96
CA ALA A 105 -8.40 1.25 4.88
C ALA A 105 -7.80 1.36 3.47
N VAL A 106 -7.61 0.22 2.78
CA VAL A 106 -7.18 0.19 1.38
C VAL A 106 -8.22 0.85 0.47
N LEU A 107 -9.49 0.52 0.65
CA LEU A 107 -10.58 1.09 -0.13
C LEU A 107 -10.66 2.63 0.03
N LEU A 108 -10.56 3.12 1.26
CA LEU A 108 -10.55 4.56 1.54
C LEU A 108 -9.34 5.26 0.90
N SER A 109 -8.16 4.67 0.97
CA SER A 109 -6.97 5.22 0.33
C SER A 109 -7.10 5.24 -1.20
N ALA A 110 -7.69 4.21 -1.79
CA ALA A 110 -7.96 4.14 -3.23
C ALA A 110 -8.97 5.21 -3.69
N PHE A 111 -10.05 5.43 -2.95
CA PHE A 111 -10.99 6.52 -3.24
C PHE A 111 -10.33 7.89 -3.13
N THR A 112 -9.48 8.09 -2.12
CA THR A 112 -8.71 9.34 -1.96
C THR A 112 -7.78 9.56 -3.16
N ALA A 113 -7.05 8.52 -3.58
CA ALA A 113 -6.17 8.59 -4.74
C ALA A 113 -6.94 8.85 -6.04
N LEU A 114 -8.11 8.22 -6.22
CA LEU A 114 -8.99 8.47 -7.36
C LEU A 114 -9.46 9.94 -7.37
N ALA A 115 -9.89 10.48 -6.23
CA ALA A 115 -10.32 11.86 -6.13
C ALA A 115 -9.18 12.84 -6.49
N VAL A 116 -7.96 12.61 -6.00
CA VAL A 116 -6.78 13.40 -6.37
C VAL A 116 -6.52 13.32 -7.87
N GLY A 117 -6.55 12.13 -8.46
CA GLY A 117 -6.39 11.94 -9.90
C GLY A 117 -7.44 12.68 -10.72
N LEU A 118 -8.72 12.60 -10.33
CA LEU A 118 -9.80 13.32 -11.02
C LEU A 118 -9.62 14.84 -10.92
N ILE A 119 -9.28 15.37 -9.77
CA ILE A 119 -9.06 16.82 -9.57
C ILE A 119 -7.94 17.32 -10.48
N ILE A 120 -6.88 16.54 -10.65
CA ILE A 120 -5.71 16.94 -11.45
C ILE A 120 -5.94 16.72 -12.95
N PHE A 121 -6.45 15.56 -13.34
CA PHE A 121 -6.51 15.18 -14.76
C PHE A 121 -7.79 15.64 -15.46
N LEU A 122 -8.94 15.66 -14.79
CA LEU A 122 -10.22 15.97 -15.42
C LEU A 122 -10.25 17.35 -16.09
N PRO A 123 -9.78 18.45 -15.48
CA PRO A 123 -9.72 19.76 -16.13
C PRO A 123 -8.80 19.76 -17.36
N LYS A 124 -7.70 19.00 -17.33
CA LYS A 124 -6.75 18.90 -18.44
C LYS A 124 -7.34 18.13 -19.62
N ILE A 125 -8.10 17.07 -19.33
CA ILE A 125 -8.84 16.29 -20.34
C ILE A 125 -9.90 17.16 -21.02
N PHE A 126 -10.71 17.88 -20.27
CA PHE A 126 -11.71 18.79 -20.84
C PHE A 126 -11.10 19.86 -21.71
N LYS A 127 -9.95 20.43 -21.30
CA LYS A 127 -9.23 21.41 -22.12
C LYS A 127 -8.68 20.82 -23.44
N LEU A 128 -8.40 19.52 -23.47
CA LEU A 128 -7.94 18.85 -24.70
C LEU A 128 -9.08 18.62 -25.70
N LEU A 129 -10.34 18.50 -25.19
CA LEU A 129 -11.52 18.19 -25.98
C LEU A 129 -12.28 19.45 -26.46
N SER A 130 -11.94 20.61 -25.91
CA SER A 130 -12.52 21.94 -26.28
C SER A 130 -11.66 22.64 -27.34
#